data_23194c1db0d77406850de758b2fb9237
#
_entry.id   23194c1db0d77406850de758b2fb9237
#
_cell.length_a   1.000
_cell.length_b   1.000
_cell.length_c   1.000
_cell.angle_alpha   90.00
_cell.angle_beta   90.00
_cell.angle_gamma   90.00
#
_symmetry.space_group_name_H-M   'P 1'
#
loop_
_entity.id
_entity.type
_entity.pdbx_description
1 polymer ?
#
loop_
_entity_poly.entity_id
_entity_poly.type
_entity_poly.pdbx_seq_one_letter_code
_entity_poly.pdbx_strand_id
1 'polypeptide(L)'
;EDYDRLRPLSYPQTDVFLICFSIVSPSSFENAKTKWWSEVTHHAPDTPILLVGTKLDLREDPEMNARLRERRMAPITYSQGSQMAKEIRAVRYLECSALTQKGLKGVFDEAIRCVLSPKPVKRRKANNCLVL
;
A
#
# COMPACT_ATOMS: atom_id res chain seq x y z
N GLU A 1 -4.49 -16.96 2.06
CA GLU A 1 -4.89 -16.96 0.67
C GLU A 1 -4.35 -18.13 -0.08
N ASP A 2 -5.04 -18.48 -1.12
CA ASP A 2 -4.67 -19.65 -1.90
C ASP A 2 -3.34 -19.51 -2.59
N TYR A 3 -2.90 -18.29 -2.81
CA TYR A 3 -1.69 -18.05 -3.57
C TYR A 3 -0.52 -17.59 -2.74
N ASP A 4 -0.58 -17.80 -1.43
CA ASP A 4 0.49 -17.35 -0.56
C ASP A 4 1.83 -17.95 -0.90
N ARG A 5 1.85 -19.19 -1.37
CA ARG A 5 3.11 -19.83 -1.72
C ARG A 5 3.68 -19.34 -3.03
N LEU A 6 2.79 -18.99 -3.96
CA LEU A 6 3.21 -18.59 -5.30
C LEU A 6 3.57 -17.13 -5.41
N ARG A 7 2.99 -16.30 -4.55
CA ARG A 7 3.21 -14.88 -4.61
C ARG A 7 4.68 -14.48 -4.53
N PRO A 8 5.47 -15.02 -3.60
CA PRO A 8 6.87 -14.59 -3.51
C PRO A 8 7.72 -14.98 -4.71
N LEU A 9 7.25 -15.85 -5.56
CA LEU A 9 8.03 -16.24 -6.73
C LEU A 9 8.22 -15.11 -7.72
N SER A 10 7.35 -14.10 -7.68
CA SER A 10 7.48 -12.97 -8.59
C SER A 10 8.28 -11.82 -7.98
N TYR A 11 8.60 -11.89 -6.69
CA TYR A 11 9.26 -10.78 -6.01
C TYR A 11 10.65 -10.41 -6.53
N PRO A 12 11.50 -11.36 -6.89
CA PRO A 12 12.85 -10.99 -7.31
C PRO A 12 12.93 -10.09 -8.53
N GLN A 13 11.89 -10.08 -9.34
CA GLN A 13 11.90 -9.26 -10.55
C GLN A 13 10.98 -8.05 -10.46
N THR A 14 10.55 -7.70 -9.26
CA THR A 14 9.63 -6.59 -9.07
C THR A 14 10.42 -5.32 -8.82
N ASP A 15 10.03 -4.23 -9.49
CA ASP A 15 10.70 -2.95 -9.35
C ASP A 15 10.07 -2.05 -8.29
N VAL A 16 8.82 -2.26 -7.97
CA VAL A 16 8.15 -1.49 -6.94
C VAL A 16 6.98 -2.29 -6.40
N PHE A 17 6.75 -2.21 -5.08
CA PHE A 17 5.61 -2.84 -4.44
C PHE A 17 4.60 -1.80 -4.02
N LEU A 18 3.33 -2.05 -4.32
CA LEU A 18 2.24 -1.23 -3.81
C LEU A 18 1.56 -2.04 -2.71
N ILE A 19 1.79 -1.64 -1.47
CA ILE A 19 1.12 -2.29 -0.35
C ILE A 19 -0.15 -1.51 -0.08
N CYS A 20 -1.29 -2.16 -0.26
CA CYS A 20 -2.59 -1.51 -0.19
C CYS A 20 -3.35 -1.94 1.05
N PHE A 21 -4.12 -1.01 1.60
CA PHE A 21 -5.05 -1.32 2.67
C PHE A 21 -6.31 -0.48 2.42
N SER A 22 -7.42 -0.89 3.02
CA SER A 22 -8.66 -0.13 2.90
C SER A 22 -8.74 0.88 4.05
N ILE A 23 -8.98 2.13 3.73
CA ILE A 23 -9.08 3.19 4.72
C ILE A 23 -10.19 2.91 5.74
N VAL A 24 -11.20 2.14 5.34
CA VAL A 24 -12.28 1.80 6.25
C VAL A 24 -12.16 0.40 6.82
N SER A 25 -10.99 -0.20 6.73
CA SER A 25 -10.74 -1.52 7.33
C SER A 25 -9.49 -1.46 8.17
N PRO A 26 -9.60 -1.15 9.47
CA PRO A 26 -8.43 -1.09 10.33
C PRO A 26 -7.61 -2.37 10.37
N SER A 27 -8.27 -3.53 10.20
CA SER A 27 -7.52 -4.77 10.20
C SER A 27 -6.62 -4.88 8.97
N SER A 28 -7.07 -4.37 7.82
CA SER A 28 -6.22 -4.39 6.63
C SER A 28 -5.05 -3.42 6.79
N PHE A 29 -5.26 -2.32 7.52
CA PHE A 29 -4.19 -1.38 7.79
C PHE A 29 -3.11 -2.05 8.63
N GLU A 30 -3.51 -2.79 9.64
CA GLU A 30 -2.56 -3.50 10.46
C GLU A 30 -1.83 -4.58 9.67
N ASN A 31 -2.54 -5.30 8.80
CA ASN A 31 -1.93 -6.32 7.97
C ASN A 31 -0.91 -5.74 7.00
N ALA A 32 -1.05 -4.49 6.64
CA ALA A 32 -0.08 -3.85 5.76
C ALA A 32 1.32 -3.94 6.37
N LYS A 33 1.41 -3.82 7.68
CA LYS A 33 2.71 -3.90 8.33
C LYS A 33 3.04 -5.32 8.77
N THR A 34 2.09 -6.00 9.41
CA THR A 34 2.40 -7.28 10.03
C THR A 34 2.53 -8.41 9.02
N LYS A 35 1.82 -8.33 7.92
CA LYS A 35 1.87 -9.39 6.93
C LYS A 35 2.57 -8.97 5.64
N TRP A 36 2.10 -7.91 5.01
CA TRP A 36 2.61 -7.56 3.68
C TRP A 36 4.00 -6.97 3.70
N TRP A 37 4.26 -6.03 4.58
CA TRP A 37 5.59 -5.45 4.66
C TRP A 37 6.62 -6.48 5.08
N SER A 38 6.27 -7.33 6.05
CA SER A 38 7.18 -8.38 6.49
C SER A 38 7.54 -9.32 5.36
N GLU A 39 6.53 -9.73 4.58
CA GLU A 39 6.77 -10.65 3.49
C GLU A 39 7.63 -10.03 2.41
N VAL A 40 7.31 -8.79 2.03
CA VAL A 40 8.04 -8.10 0.98
C VAL A 40 9.50 -7.87 1.37
N THR A 41 9.74 -7.41 2.60
CA THR A 41 11.12 -7.14 3.01
C THR A 41 11.92 -8.41 3.18
N HIS A 42 11.26 -9.51 3.50
CA HIS A 42 11.97 -10.77 3.60
C HIS A 42 12.44 -11.25 2.23
N HIS A 43 11.59 -11.12 1.22
CA HIS A 43 11.89 -11.63 -0.11
C HIS A 43 12.53 -10.63 -1.06
N ALA A 44 12.34 -9.35 -0.84
CA ALA A 44 12.88 -8.32 -1.72
C ALA A 44 13.21 -7.07 -0.91
N PRO A 45 14.22 -7.13 -0.06
CA PRO A 45 14.50 -6.03 0.88
C PRO A 45 14.92 -4.73 0.21
N ASP A 46 15.41 -4.77 -1.01
CA ASP A 46 15.89 -3.57 -1.67
C ASP A 46 14.87 -2.91 -2.59
N THR A 47 13.70 -3.47 -2.70
CA THR A 47 12.69 -2.94 -3.61
C THR A 47 11.89 -1.83 -2.93
N PRO A 48 11.69 -0.69 -3.61
CA PRO A 48 10.92 0.40 -3.01
C PRO A 48 9.45 0.03 -2.81
N ILE A 49 8.85 0.61 -1.80
CA ILE A 49 7.47 0.35 -1.42
C ILE A 49 6.67 1.64 -1.45
N LEU A 50 5.47 1.59 -1.99
CA LEU A 50 4.49 2.65 -1.85
C LEU A 50 3.36 2.12 -0.99
N LEU A 51 2.94 2.89 -0.02
CA LEU A 51 1.80 2.51 0.81
C LEU A 51 0.57 3.22 0.30
N VAL A 52 -0.49 2.48 0.02
CA VAL A 52 -1.68 3.04 -0.61
C VAL A 52 -2.92 2.74 0.21
N GLY A 53 -3.61 3.80 0.62
CA GLY A 53 -4.91 3.66 1.27
C GLY A 53 -6.00 3.74 0.21
N THR A 54 -6.81 2.71 0.14
CA THR A 54 -7.87 2.62 -0.87
C THR A 54 -9.23 2.95 -0.27
N LYS A 55 -10.23 3.06 -1.12
CA LYS A 55 -11.61 3.35 -0.72
C LYS A 55 -11.74 4.68 0.00
N LEU A 56 -10.98 5.65 -0.51
CA LEU A 56 -11.02 7.00 0.04
C LEU A 56 -12.42 7.57 0.05
N ASP A 57 -13.26 7.19 -0.92
CA ASP A 57 -14.63 7.68 -1.01
C ASP A 57 -15.48 7.29 0.20
N LEU A 58 -15.08 6.26 0.94
CA LEU A 58 -15.86 5.80 2.09
C LEU A 58 -15.44 6.43 3.41
N ARG A 59 -14.37 7.22 3.42
CA ARG A 59 -13.89 7.79 4.68
C ARG A 59 -14.96 8.62 5.39
N GLU A 60 -15.76 9.35 4.64
CA GLU A 60 -16.77 10.19 5.24
C GLU A 60 -18.19 9.69 4.97
N ASP A 61 -18.31 8.44 4.59
CA ASP A 61 -19.62 7.85 4.36
C ASP A 61 -20.31 7.60 5.70
N PRO A 62 -21.50 8.16 5.92
CA PRO A 62 -22.15 8.06 7.24
C PRO A 62 -22.47 6.63 7.63
N GLU A 63 -22.89 5.80 6.68
CA GLU A 63 -23.24 4.42 6.99
C GLU A 63 -22.02 3.62 7.38
N MET A 64 -20.94 3.78 6.65
CA MET A 64 -19.71 3.09 6.96
C MET A 64 -19.17 3.55 8.31
N ASN A 65 -19.23 4.84 8.58
CA ASN A 65 -18.77 5.36 9.87
C ASN A 65 -19.59 4.82 11.01
N ALA A 66 -20.90 4.67 10.81
CA ALA A 66 -21.76 4.11 11.85
C ALA A 66 -21.37 2.67 12.16
N ARG A 67 -21.08 1.89 11.14
CA ARG A 67 -20.67 0.50 11.33
C ARG A 67 -19.38 0.40 12.09
N LEU A 68 -18.43 1.26 11.76
CA LEU A 68 -17.14 1.24 12.44
C LEU A 68 -17.29 1.64 13.89
N ARG A 69 -18.14 2.64 14.17
CA ARG A 69 -18.38 3.07 15.55
C ARG A 69 -18.95 1.94 16.40
N GLU A 70 -19.82 1.12 15.82
CA GLU A 70 -20.36 -0.01 16.54
C GLU A 70 -19.29 -0.97 17.01
N ARG A 71 -18.18 -1.00 16.29
CA ARG A 71 -17.05 -1.86 16.66
C ARG A 71 -15.97 -1.07 17.37
N ARG A 72 -16.28 0.17 17.75
CA ARG A 72 -15.32 1.05 18.42
C ARG A 72 -14.10 1.33 17.56
N MET A 73 -14.34 1.49 16.26
CA MET A 73 -13.29 1.78 15.30
C MET A 73 -13.64 3.02 14.51
N ALA A 74 -12.68 3.50 13.75
CA ALA A 74 -12.86 4.66 12.90
C ALA A 74 -12.00 4.47 11.64
N PRO A 75 -12.33 5.19 10.57
CA PRO A 75 -11.51 5.12 9.37
C PRO A 75 -10.08 5.55 9.66
N ILE A 76 -9.14 5.00 8.90
CA ILE A 76 -7.75 5.38 9.03
C ILE A 76 -7.59 6.80 8.51
N THR A 77 -6.91 7.64 9.28
CA THR A 77 -6.68 9.02 8.87
C THR A 77 -5.44 9.10 7.97
N TYR A 78 -5.33 10.21 7.25
CA TYR A 78 -4.15 10.42 6.43
C TYR A 78 -2.89 10.42 7.29
N SER A 79 -2.98 11.00 8.48
CA SER A 79 -1.85 11.07 9.39
C SER A 79 -1.39 9.68 9.81
N GLN A 80 -2.34 8.79 10.09
CA GLN A 80 -2.00 7.41 10.45
C GLN A 80 -1.32 6.69 9.29
N GLY A 81 -1.83 6.88 8.07
CA GLY A 81 -1.21 6.26 6.91
C GLY A 81 0.18 6.80 6.67
N SER A 82 0.35 8.11 6.82
CA SER A 82 1.64 8.73 6.63
C SER A 82 2.66 8.23 7.66
N GLN A 83 2.22 8.05 8.91
CA GLN A 83 3.10 7.54 9.94
C GLN A 83 3.48 6.08 9.68
N MET A 84 2.52 5.27 9.23
CA MET A 84 2.82 3.89 8.89
C MET A 84 3.85 3.83 7.77
N ALA A 85 3.72 4.70 6.78
CA ALA A 85 4.67 4.73 5.67
C ALA A 85 6.08 4.98 6.17
N LYS A 86 6.22 5.85 7.16
CA LYS A 86 7.55 6.09 7.74
C LYS A 86 8.07 4.87 8.46
N GLU A 87 7.20 4.18 9.18
CA GLU A 87 7.62 3.01 9.93
C GLU A 87 8.07 1.88 9.04
N ILE A 88 7.43 1.69 7.89
CA ILE A 88 7.82 0.62 6.98
C ILE A 88 8.79 1.10 5.91
N ARG A 89 9.23 2.36 6.02
CA ARG A 89 10.19 2.94 5.08
C ARG A 89 9.69 2.96 3.65
N ALA A 90 8.39 3.21 3.49
CA ALA A 90 7.82 3.37 2.17
C ALA A 90 8.29 4.70 1.59
N VAL A 91 8.39 4.75 0.27
CA VAL A 91 8.79 5.98 -0.40
C VAL A 91 7.76 7.06 -0.16
N ARG A 92 6.47 6.67 -0.14
CA ARG A 92 5.41 7.65 0.00
C ARG A 92 4.11 6.99 0.42
N TYR A 93 3.20 7.76 0.99
CA TYR A 93 1.86 7.33 1.30
C TYR A 93 0.89 8.05 0.38
N LEU A 94 -0.01 7.32 -0.26
CA LEU A 94 -0.98 7.87 -1.17
C LEU A 94 -2.36 7.31 -0.86
N GLU A 95 -3.38 8.08 -1.17
CA GLU A 95 -4.76 7.63 -0.97
C GLU A 95 -5.52 7.73 -2.27
N CYS A 96 -6.44 6.80 -2.49
CA CYS A 96 -7.19 6.80 -3.73
C CYS A 96 -8.54 6.11 -3.58
N SER A 97 -9.40 6.34 -4.56
CA SER A 97 -10.69 5.69 -4.68
C SER A 97 -10.82 5.16 -6.09
N ALA A 98 -10.97 3.84 -6.23
CA ALA A 98 -11.21 3.27 -7.54
C ALA A 98 -12.62 3.64 -8.03
N LEU A 99 -13.55 3.83 -7.10
CA LEU A 99 -14.92 4.16 -7.46
C LEU A 99 -15.02 5.54 -8.10
N THR A 100 -14.42 6.55 -7.49
CA THR A 100 -14.47 7.91 -8.00
C THR A 100 -13.25 8.27 -8.83
N GLN A 101 -12.24 7.40 -8.82
CA GLN A 101 -10.96 7.60 -9.49
C GLN A 101 -10.11 8.72 -8.89
N LYS A 102 -10.56 9.27 -7.76
CA LYS A 102 -9.79 10.31 -7.10
C LYS A 102 -8.47 9.74 -6.59
N GLY A 103 -7.38 10.42 -6.91
CA GLY A 103 -6.06 10.01 -6.45
C GLY A 103 -5.47 8.81 -7.18
N LEU A 104 -6.26 8.15 -8.01
CA LEU A 104 -5.80 6.91 -8.66
C LEU A 104 -4.64 7.17 -9.62
N LYS A 105 -4.75 8.22 -10.41
CA LYS A 105 -3.68 8.56 -11.33
C LYS A 105 -2.38 8.83 -10.60
N GLY A 106 -2.46 9.49 -9.46
CA GLY A 106 -1.27 9.81 -8.67
C GLY A 106 -0.55 8.56 -8.18
N VAL A 107 -1.31 7.50 -7.86
CA VAL A 107 -0.70 6.25 -7.43
C VAL A 107 0.13 5.65 -8.54
N PHE A 108 -0.44 5.58 -9.75
CA PHE A 108 0.28 5.01 -10.87
C PHE A 108 1.44 5.90 -11.31
N ASP A 109 1.26 7.21 -11.28
CA ASP A 109 2.34 8.12 -11.62
C ASP A 109 3.51 7.96 -10.67
N GLU A 110 3.24 7.80 -9.38
CA GLU A 110 4.29 7.64 -8.40
C GLU A 110 4.98 6.29 -8.57
N ALA A 111 4.23 5.24 -8.90
CA ALA A 111 4.82 3.93 -9.13
C ALA A 111 5.77 3.98 -10.32
N ILE A 112 5.35 4.64 -11.39
CA ILE A 112 6.19 4.78 -12.57
C ILE A 112 7.44 5.58 -12.24
N ARG A 113 7.29 6.61 -11.43
CA ARG A 113 8.44 7.43 -11.03
C ARG A 113 9.45 6.62 -10.24
N CYS A 114 8.99 5.72 -9.38
CA CYS A 114 9.90 4.87 -8.63
C CYS A 114 10.73 3.99 -9.55
N VAL A 115 10.15 3.55 -10.65
CA VAL A 115 10.86 2.70 -11.59
C VAL A 115 11.81 3.51 -12.45
N LEU A 116 11.37 4.66 -12.95
CA LEU A 116 12.18 5.47 -13.85
C LEU A 116 13.27 6.28 -13.15
N SER A 117 13.04 6.64 -11.90
CA SER A 117 14.00 7.44 -11.16
C SER A 117 14.24 6.82 -9.80
N PRO A 118 14.84 5.63 -9.75
CA PRO A 118 15.01 4.94 -8.50
C PRO A 118 16.00 5.66 -7.60
N LYS A 119 15.85 5.42 -6.31
CA LYS A 119 16.77 5.97 -5.36
C LYS A 119 18.13 5.40 -5.62
N PRO A 120 19.16 6.16 -5.41
CA PRO A 120 20.49 5.71 -5.76
C PRO A 120 21.04 4.60 -4.91
N VAL A 121 20.33 4.10 -3.99
CA VAL A 121 20.83 3.09 -3.15
C VAL A 121 20.99 1.77 -3.75
N LYS A 122 20.06 1.26 -4.40
CA LYS A 122 20.14 -0.05 -4.88
C LYS A 122 19.72 -0.13 -6.21
N ARG A 123 19.94 -1.12 -6.76
CA ARG A 123 19.54 -1.21 -7.97
C ARG A 123 18.80 -2.30 -8.30
N ARG A 124 18.05 -2.36 -9.20
CA ARG A 124 17.32 -3.32 -9.61
C ARG A 124 17.28 -3.37 -11.00
N LYS A 125 16.88 -4.26 -11.61
CA LYS A 125 16.89 -4.42 -12.95
C LYS A 125 15.67 -4.69 -13.67
N ALA A 126 14.64 -5.32 -13.24
CA ALA A 126 13.41 -5.63 -13.95
C ALA A 126 12.46 -4.46 -13.93
N ASN A 127 11.56 -4.35 -14.90
CA ASN A 127 10.58 -3.28 -14.96
C ASN A 127 9.20 -3.79 -14.57
N ASN A 128 9.10 -4.41 -13.44
CA ASN A 128 7.85 -4.96 -12.97
C ASN A 128 7.27 -4.18 -11.81
N CYS A 129 5.94 -4.18 -11.75
CA CYS A 129 5.23 -3.56 -10.66
C CYS A 129 4.27 -4.59 -10.09
N LEU A 130 4.34 -4.82 -8.80
CA LEU A 130 3.49 -5.78 -8.13
C LEU A 130 2.62 -5.09 -7.10
N VAL A 131 1.30 -5.32 -7.19
CA VAL A 131 0.33 -4.75 -6.26
C VAL A 131 -0.08 -5.83 -5.25
N LEU A 132 0.04 -5.51 -3.98
CA LEU A 132 -0.32 -6.43 -2.92
C LEU A 132 -1.62 -6.04 -2.19
#